data_6b3812c02729d2e85011547714e1d1bf
#
_entry.id   6b3812c02729d2e85011547714e1d1bf
#
_cell.length_a   1.000
_cell.length_b   1.000
_cell.length_c   1.000
_cell.angle_alpha   90.00
_cell.angle_beta   90.00
_cell.angle_gamma   90.00
#
_symmetry.space_group_name_H-M   'P 1'
#
loop_
_entity.id
_entity.type
_entity.pdbx_description
1 polymer ?
#
loop_
_entity_poly.entity_id
_entity_poly.type
_entity_poly.pdbx_seq_one_letter_code
_entity_poly.pdbx_strand_id
1 'polypeptide(L)'
;MNSGNTQQVLDLQLAQANTFETYYSGSDATLVSVLKNVASGVLEEPQIFLWGVENTGKTHLLQAMCRVATESHKRVMYIPMKDWLTQDPASIGELQDLDLVCIDDVQVIAKNAQWEKALFNFINHHRSQKTTIVISSLYAPTESLFELPDLNSRAVWGPVYKLTPLADDQLENALCFHAKVRGLELSDEVTSYLLTRYQRDVST
;
A
#
# COMPACT_ATOMS: atom_id res chain seq x y z
N MET A 1 40.46 -1.95 -12.48
CA MET A 1 39.50 -3.07 -12.61
C MET A 1 38.24 -2.62 -11.94
N ASN A 2 37.28 -2.18 -12.78
CA ASN A 2 36.02 -1.61 -12.33
C ASN A 2 35.04 -2.76 -12.03
N SER A 3 34.82 -3.06 -10.77
CA SER A 3 33.76 -3.96 -10.36
C SER A 3 32.43 -3.17 -10.46
N GLY A 4 31.78 -3.32 -11.61
CA GLY A 4 30.42 -2.80 -11.79
C GLY A 4 29.49 -3.41 -10.76
N ASN A 5 29.02 -2.60 -9.84
CA ASN A 5 27.95 -2.93 -8.93
C ASN A 5 26.67 -3.04 -9.77
N THR A 6 26.37 -4.23 -10.27
CA THR A 6 25.09 -4.53 -10.91
C THR A 6 24.07 -4.58 -9.80
N GLN A 7 23.49 -3.43 -9.51
CA GLN A 7 22.32 -3.34 -8.66
C GLN A 7 21.25 -4.23 -9.28
N GLN A 8 21.01 -5.39 -8.67
CA GLN A 8 19.88 -6.23 -9.05
C GLN A 8 18.62 -5.37 -8.83
N VAL A 9 17.98 -4.98 -9.91
CA VAL A 9 16.62 -4.46 -9.88
C VAL A 9 15.80 -5.62 -9.31
N LEU A 10 15.45 -5.53 -8.03
CA LEU A 10 14.50 -6.44 -7.42
C LEU A 10 13.25 -6.38 -8.30
N ASP A 11 12.94 -7.50 -8.93
CA ASP A 11 11.73 -7.66 -9.74
C ASP A 11 10.56 -7.49 -8.76
N LEU A 12 10.05 -6.27 -8.69
CA LEU A 12 8.89 -5.94 -7.87
C LEU A 12 7.74 -6.78 -8.43
N GLN A 13 7.34 -7.83 -7.71
CA GLN A 13 6.18 -8.66 -8.05
C GLN A 13 4.89 -7.85 -7.87
N LEU A 14 4.80 -6.72 -8.58
CA LEU A 14 3.59 -5.91 -8.60
C LEU A 14 2.58 -6.59 -9.51
N ALA A 15 1.37 -6.79 -9.03
CA ALA A 15 0.28 -7.25 -9.87
C ALA A 15 0.10 -6.29 -11.04
N GLN A 16 0.20 -6.78 -12.28
CA GLN A 16 0.16 -5.93 -13.49
C GLN A 16 -1.11 -5.07 -13.57
N ALA A 17 -2.19 -5.51 -12.93
CA ALA A 17 -3.48 -4.84 -12.92
C ALA A 17 -3.58 -3.68 -11.90
N ASN A 18 -2.69 -3.56 -10.90
CA ASN A 18 -2.82 -2.59 -9.83
C ASN A 18 -2.19 -1.25 -10.22
N THR A 19 -3.01 -0.36 -10.77
CA THR A 19 -2.66 1.02 -11.12
C THR A 19 -3.71 1.98 -10.56
N PHE A 20 -3.41 3.28 -10.49
CA PHE A 20 -4.43 4.27 -10.09
C PHE A 20 -5.60 4.34 -11.07
N GLU A 21 -5.37 4.04 -12.35
CA GLU A 21 -6.39 4.01 -13.41
C GLU A 21 -7.34 2.83 -13.28
N THR A 22 -6.91 1.74 -12.64
CA THR A 22 -7.73 0.54 -12.41
C THR A 22 -8.34 0.51 -11.00
N TYR A 23 -8.07 1.51 -10.17
CA TYR A 23 -8.66 1.66 -8.85
C TYR A 23 -9.98 2.44 -8.93
N TYR A 24 -11.08 1.82 -8.50
CA TYR A 24 -12.35 2.54 -8.36
C TYR A 24 -12.31 3.38 -7.09
N SER A 25 -12.16 4.69 -7.27
CA SER A 25 -11.90 5.60 -6.13
C SER A 25 -13.14 5.89 -5.28
N GLY A 26 -14.35 5.77 -5.81
CA GLY A 26 -15.57 6.06 -5.05
C GLY A 26 -15.46 7.37 -4.25
N SER A 27 -15.58 7.26 -2.92
CA SER A 27 -15.40 8.38 -1.97
C SER A 27 -13.93 8.78 -1.76
N ASP A 28 -12.96 7.96 -2.17
CA ASP A 28 -11.54 8.12 -1.86
C ASP A 28 -10.76 8.92 -2.92
N ALA A 29 -11.45 9.60 -3.85
CA ALA A 29 -10.82 10.32 -4.97
C ALA A 29 -9.77 11.35 -4.52
N THR A 30 -10.02 12.05 -3.42
CA THR A 30 -9.05 13.00 -2.84
C THR A 30 -7.80 12.29 -2.35
N LEU A 31 -7.95 11.17 -1.64
CA LEU A 31 -6.85 10.34 -1.16
C LEU A 31 -6.04 9.80 -2.35
N VAL A 32 -6.69 9.27 -3.37
CA VAL A 32 -6.03 8.78 -4.60
C VAL A 32 -5.17 9.87 -5.24
N SER A 33 -5.69 11.09 -5.32
CA SER A 33 -4.95 12.24 -5.84
C SER A 33 -3.71 12.57 -4.99
N VAL A 34 -3.83 12.55 -3.65
CA VAL A 34 -2.70 12.75 -2.72
C VAL A 34 -1.64 11.69 -2.95
N LEU A 35 -2.02 10.41 -2.95
CA LEU A 35 -1.10 9.29 -3.12
C LEU A 35 -0.36 9.35 -4.47
N LYS A 36 -1.07 9.70 -5.55
CA LYS A 36 -0.48 9.87 -6.88
C LYS A 36 0.55 11.01 -6.91
N ASN A 37 0.24 12.15 -6.29
CA ASN A 37 1.14 13.31 -6.20
C ASN A 37 2.39 12.99 -5.34
N VAL A 38 2.24 12.23 -4.25
CA VAL A 38 3.37 11.80 -3.42
C VAL A 38 4.25 10.81 -4.19
N ALA A 39 3.65 9.84 -4.86
CA ALA A 39 4.38 8.85 -5.65
C ALA A 39 5.20 9.50 -6.77
N SER A 40 4.63 10.47 -7.48
CA SER A 40 5.32 11.22 -8.54
C SER A 40 6.33 12.26 -8.01
N GLY A 41 6.29 12.62 -6.72
CA GLY A 41 7.17 13.63 -6.10
C GLY A 41 6.67 15.07 -6.25
N VAL A 42 5.43 15.26 -6.67
CA VAL A 42 4.78 16.59 -6.72
C VAL A 42 4.44 17.09 -5.31
N LEU A 43 4.12 16.15 -4.41
CA LEU A 43 3.84 16.44 -3.00
C LEU A 43 4.87 15.71 -2.13
N GLU A 44 5.48 16.43 -1.19
CA GLU A 44 6.40 15.85 -0.21
C GLU A 44 5.63 15.49 1.06
N GLU A 45 5.46 14.20 1.30
CA GLU A 45 4.96 13.63 2.55
C GLU A 45 5.93 12.57 3.04
N PRO A 46 6.55 12.76 4.21
CA PRO A 46 7.56 11.83 4.69
C PRO A 46 6.97 10.49 5.11
N GLN A 47 5.71 10.46 5.54
CA GLN A 47 5.03 9.24 5.93
C GLN A 47 3.53 9.35 5.74
N ILE A 48 2.91 8.25 5.30
CA ILE A 48 1.44 8.10 5.20
C ILE A 48 1.05 6.77 5.83
N PHE A 49 -0.04 6.75 6.59
CA PHE A 49 -0.61 5.53 7.14
C PHE A 49 -2.02 5.30 6.57
N LEU A 50 -2.20 4.17 5.88
CA LEU A 50 -3.47 3.74 5.32
C LEU A 50 -4.06 2.60 6.17
N TRP A 51 -5.31 2.71 6.58
CA TRP A 51 -5.94 1.62 7.30
C TRP A 51 -7.37 1.39 6.85
N GLY A 52 -7.85 0.19 7.07
CA GLY A 52 -9.22 -0.19 6.72
C GLY A 52 -9.36 -1.71 6.67
N VAL A 53 -10.58 -2.19 6.71
CA VAL A 53 -10.87 -3.62 6.65
C VAL A 53 -10.32 -4.29 5.39
N GLU A 54 -10.39 -5.60 5.32
CA GLU A 54 -9.98 -6.33 4.12
C GLU A 54 -10.73 -5.84 2.88
N ASN A 55 -10.10 -6.00 1.72
CA ASN A 55 -10.67 -5.68 0.40
C ASN A 55 -11.06 -4.19 0.16
N THR A 56 -10.53 -3.27 0.97
CA THR A 56 -10.68 -1.82 0.73
C THR A 56 -9.66 -1.25 -0.27
N GLY A 57 -8.81 -2.10 -0.87
CA GLY A 57 -7.87 -1.70 -1.90
C GLY A 57 -6.54 -1.12 -1.40
N LYS A 58 -6.17 -1.31 -0.12
CA LYS A 58 -4.87 -0.85 0.44
C LYS A 58 -3.69 -1.33 -0.39
N THR A 59 -3.57 -2.64 -0.57
CA THR A 59 -2.52 -3.28 -1.40
C THR A 59 -2.49 -2.72 -2.82
N HIS A 60 -3.65 -2.54 -3.45
CA HIS A 60 -3.78 -1.96 -4.78
C HIS A 60 -3.16 -0.56 -4.83
N LEU A 61 -3.52 0.30 -3.89
CA LEU A 61 -3.00 1.67 -3.82
C LEU A 61 -1.48 1.72 -3.57
N LEU A 62 -0.96 0.86 -2.68
CA LEU A 62 0.48 0.78 -2.44
C LEU A 62 1.24 0.35 -3.71
N GLN A 63 0.74 -0.66 -4.42
CA GLN A 63 1.35 -1.12 -5.66
C GLN A 63 1.25 -0.09 -6.78
N ALA A 64 0.12 0.63 -6.88
CA ALA A 64 -0.05 1.73 -7.81
C ALA A 64 0.95 2.88 -7.54
N MET A 65 1.19 3.21 -6.26
CA MET A 65 2.22 4.18 -5.87
C MET A 65 3.62 3.74 -6.29
N CYS A 66 3.96 2.47 -6.03
CA CYS A 66 5.27 1.91 -6.44
C CYS A 66 5.47 2.03 -7.95
N ARG A 67 4.44 1.76 -8.75
CA ARG A 67 4.48 1.88 -10.21
C ARG A 67 4.76 3.31 -10.65
N VAL A 68 3.96 4.27 -10.19
CA VAL A 68 4.13 5.69 -10.55
C VAL A 68 5.50 6.21 -10.12
N ALA A 69 5.98 5.83 -8.93
CA ALA A 69 7.30 6.22 -8.47
C ALA A 69 8.43 5.61 -9.32
N THR A 70 8.29 4.34 -9.74
CA THR A 70 9.24 3.69 -10.66
C THR A 70 9.27 4.37 -12.02
N GLU A 71 8.11 4.71 -12.59
CA GLU A 71 7.98 5.47 -13.83
C GLU A 71 8.61 6.88 -13.71
N SER A 72 8.62 7.42 -12.49
CA SER A 72 9.30 8.69 -12.15
C SER A 72 10.80 8.51 -11.81
N HIS A 73 11.39 7.35 -12.13
CA HIS A 73 12.80 6.99 -11.90
C HIS A 73 13.23 7.03 -10.42
N LYS A 74 12.32 6.86 -9.49
CA LYS A 74 12.60 6.73 -8.06
C LYS A 74 13.04 5.30 -7.71
N ARG A 75 13.85 5.17 -6.67
CA ARG A 75 14.24 3.88 -6.08
C ARG A 75 13.13 3.47 -5.11
N VAL A 76 12.43 2.40 -5.45
CA VAL A 76 11.20 1.98 -4.78
C VAL A 76 11.34 0.61 -4.17
N MET A 77 10.76 0.41 -3.00
CA MET A 77 10.64 -0.92 -2.39
C MET A 77 9.19 -1.15 -1.92
N TYR A 78 8.64 -2.30 -2.31
CA TYR A 78 7.37 -2.82 -1.79
C TYR A 78 7.66 -4.00 -0.85
N ILE A 79 7.13 -3.92 0.37
CA ILE A 79 7.39 -4.88 1.44
C ILE A 79 6.04 -5.48 1.90
N PRO A 80 5.61 -6.62 1.33
CA PRO A 80 4.47 -7.37 1.85
C PRO A 80 4.88 -8.07 3.14
N MET A 81 4.50 -7.53 4.30
CA MET A 81 4.96 -8.04 5.59
C MET A 81 4.59 -9.50 5.84
N LYS A 82 3.50 -9.99 5.25
CA LYS A 82 3.13 -11.42 5.32
C LYS A 82 4.24 -12.35 4.79
N ASP A 83 4.87 -11.96 3.69
CA ASP A 83 5.94 -12.77 3.07
C ASP A 83 7.26 -12.59 3.81
N TRP A 84 7.49 -11.40 4.35
CA TRP A 84 8.71 -11.06 5.08
C TRP A 84 8.80 -11.70 6.47
N LEU A 85 7.68 -12.09 7.08
CA LEU A 85 7.69 -12.78 8.38
C LEU A 85 8.52 -14.07 8.40
N THR A 86 8.76 -14.68 7.25
CA THR A 86 9.56 -15.90 7.13
C THR A 86 11.07 -15.62 7.08
N GLN A 87 11.46 -14.34 6.99
CA GLN A 87 12.85 -13.92 6.87
C GLN A 87 13.42 -13.44 8.23
N ASP A 88 14.73 -13.22 8.28
CA ASP A 88 15.35 -12.59 9.43
C ASP A 88 14.92 -11.11 9.52
N PRO A 89 14.39 -10.64 10.67
CA PRO A 89 14.06 -9.23 10.87
C PRO A 89 15.21 -8.26 10.57
N ALA A 90 16.46 -8.69 10.71
CA ALA A 90 17.61 -7.85 10.39
C ALA A 90 17.71 -7.50 8.90
N SER A 91 17.15 -8.32 8.01
CA SER A 91 17.22 -8.12 6.57
C SER A 91 16.53 -6.83 6.10
N ILE A 92 15.52 -6.33 6.83
CA ILE A 92 14.89 -5.06 6.50
C ILE A 92 15.87 -3.88 6.64
N GLY A 93 16.83 -3.97 7.54
CA GLY A 93 17.86 -2.95 7.76
C GLY A 93 18.91 -2.86 6.65
N GLU A 94 18.99 -3.87 5.77
CA GLU A 94 19.90 -3.88 4.61
C GLU A 94 19.37 -3.03 3.45
N LEU A 95 18.09 -2.70 3.45
CA LEU A 95 17.48 -1.84 2.44
C LEU A 95 17.91 -0.39 2.67
N GLN A 96 18.64 0.17 1.72
CA GLN A 96 19.21 1.51 1.80
C GLN A 96 18.92 2.31 0.52
N ASP A 97 19.14 3.62 0.61
CA ASP A 97 19.07 4.52 -0.54
C ASP A 97 17.74 4.47 -1.32
N LEU A 98 16.61 4.41 -0.61
CA LEU A 98 15.28 4.37 -1.19
C LEU A 98 14.61 5.75 -1.17
N ASP A 99 13.84 6.04 -2.23
CA ASP A 99 13.05 7.28 -2.33
C ASP A 99 11.60 7.06 -1.87
N LEU A 100 11.05 5.83 -2.08
CA LEU A 100 9.73 5.41 -1.62
C LEU A 100 9.77 3.99 -1.09
N VAL A 101 9.17 3.77 0.08
CA VAL A 101 8.94 2.44 0.65
C VAL A 101 7.45 2.27 0.95
N CYS A 102 6.86 1.22 0.43
CA CYS A 102 5.49 0.80 0.71
C CYS A 102 5.51 -0.48 1.56
N ILE A 103 5.03 -0.39 2.81
CA ILE A 103 4.98 -1.51 3.77
C ILE A 103 3.53 -1.96 3.88
N ASP A 104 3.24 -3.16 3.40
CA ASP A 104 1.87 -3.67 3.34
C ASP A 104 1.57 -4.66 4.47
N ASP A 105 0.36 -4.55 5.02
CA ASP A 105 -0.15 -5.43 6.09
C ASP A 105 0.70 -5.43 7.37
N VAL A 106 1.11 -4.24 7.85
CA VAL A 106 2.02 -4.10 9.00
C VAL A 106 1.49 -4.73 10.29
N GLN A 107 0.19 -4.93 10.44
CA GLN A 107 -0.40 -5.56 11.63
C GLN A 107 0.08 -7.00 11.86
N VAL A 108 0.60 -7.67 10.84
CA VAL A 108 1.06 -9.07 10.99
C VAL A 108 2.29 -9.21 11.87
N ILE A 109 3.08 -8.14 12.06
CA ILE A 109 4.23 -8.14 12.96
C ILE A 109 3.87 -7.82 14.41
N ALA A 110 2.61 -7.43 14.69
CA ALA A 110 2.17 -7.11 16.03
C ALA A 110 2.47 -8.26 17.01
N LYS A 111 2.99 -7.93 18.20
CA LYS A 111 3.44 -8.88 19.22
C LYS A 111 4.70 -9.69 18.85
N ASN A 112 5.35 -9.37 17.76
CA ASN A 112 6.67 -9.92 17.43
C ASN A 112 7.75 -8.87 17.75
N ALA A 113 8.32 -8.94 18.95
CA ALA A 113 9.26 -7.95 19.46
C ALA A 113 10.49 -7.72 18.55
N GLN A 114 10.94 -8.76 17.83
CA GLN A 114 12.08 -8.64 16.92
C GLN A 114 11.70 -7.83 15.67
N TRP A 115 10.56 -8.14 15.07
CA TRP A 115 10.06 -7.40 13.91
C TRP A 115 9.62 -5.97 14.26
N GLU A 116 8.98 -5.77 15.41
CA GLU A 116 8.60 -4.43 15.87
C GLU A 116 9.85 -3.54 16.05
N LYS A 117 10.91 -4.08 16.66
CA LYS A 117 12.19 -3.37 16.83
C LYS A 117 12.87 -3.10 15.49
N ALA A 118 12.87 -4.09 14.59
CA ALA A 118 13.47 -3.94 13.27
C ALA A 118 12.75 -2.85 12.46
N LEU A 119 11.41 -2.87 12.44
CA LEU A 119 10.61 -1.88 11.75
C LEU A 119 10.78 -0.47 12.36
N PHE A 120 10.83 -0.36 13.69
CA PHE A 120 11.11 0.91 14.36
C PHE A 120 12.43 1.53 13.93
N ASN A 121 13.51 0.72 13.90
CA ASN A 121 14.82 1.16 13.47
C ASN A 121 14.82 1.56 11.98
N PHE A 122 14.14 0.78 11.14
CA PHE A 122 13.98 1.03 9.72
C PHE A 122 13.29 2.38 9.45
N ILE A 123 12.16 2.65 10.10
CA ILE A 123 11.42 3.92 9.96
C ILE A 123 12.31 5.10 10.37
N ASN A 124 13.02 5.00 11.51
CA ASN A 124 13.91 6.07 11.97
C ASN A 124 15.06 6.34 11.00
N HIS A 125 15.68 5.30 10.46
CA HIS A 125 16.76 5.41 9.49
C HIS A 125 16.28 6.11 8.22
N HIS A 126 15.24 5.61 7.59
CA HIS A 126 14.73 6.12 6.32
C HIS A 126 14.16 7.55 6.42
N ARG A 127 13.57 7.89 7.56
CA ARG A 127 13.15 9.26 7.81
C ARG A 127 14.32 10.24 7.78
N SER A 128 15.49 9.87 8.32
CA SER A 128 16.69 10.71 8.27
C SER A 128 17.24 10.89 6.85
N GLN A 129 16.91 9.96 5.95
CA GLN A 129 17.29 9.96 4.53
C GLN A 129 16.26 10.64 3.62
N LYS A 130 15.17 11.21 4.20
CA LYS A 130 14.05 11.80 3.45
C LYS A 130 13.30 10.81 2.53
N THR A 131 13.37 9.53 2.83
CA THR A 131 12.56 8.51 2.17
C THR A 131 11.09 8.70 2.53
N THR A 132 10.20 8.65 1.56
CA THR A 132 8.76 8.57 1.81
C THR A 132 8.40 7.14 2.24
N ILE A 133 7.69 6.99 3.37
CA ILE A 133 7.23 5.69 3.88
C ILE A 133 5.70 5.66 3.84
N VAL A 134 5.13 4.66 3.17
CA VAL A 134 3.68 4.43 3.17
C VAL A 134 3.38 3.08 3.81
N ILE A 135 2.56 3.09 4.84
CA ILE A 135 2.26 1.91 5.65
C ILE A 135 0.79 1.56 5.49
N SER A 136 0.46 0.28 5.29
CA SER A 136 -0.91 -0.19 5.35
C SER A 136 -1.18 -1.10 6.54
N SER A 137 -2.42 -1.07 7.05
CA SER A 137 -2.89 -1.92 8.15
C SER A 137 -4.38 -2.23 8.03
N LEU A 138 -4.81 -3.34 8.64
CA LEU A 138 -6.24 -3.62 8.88
C LEU A 138 -6.82 -2.72 9.97
N TYR A 139 -5.98 -2.26 10.90
CA TYR A 139 -6.39 -1.52 12.10
C TYR A 139 -5.86 -0.10 12.08
N ALA A 140 -6.58 0.80 12.72
CA ALA A 140 -6.10 2.16 12.95
C ALA A 140 -4.78 2.12 13.74
N PRO A 141 -3.85 3.06 13.51
CA PRO A 141 -2.60 3.17 14.27
C PRO A 141 -2.88 3.77 15.66
N THR A 142 -3.58 2.98 16.48
CA THR A 142 -3.87 3.33 17.87
C THR A 142 -2.71 2.94 18.78
N GLU A 143 -2.72 3.40 20.01
CA GLU A 143 -1.68 3.12 21.02
C GLU A 143 -1.44 1.62 21.32
N SER A 144 -2.31 0.76 20.86
CA SER A 144 -2.26 -0.69 21.13
C SER A 144 -2.00 -1.57 19.90
N LEU A 145 -1.66 -0.98 18.74
CA LEU A 145 -1.38 -1.80 17.54
C LEU A 145 -0.12 -2.66 17.74
N PHE A 146 0.93 -2.08 18.30
CA PHE A 146 2.20 -2.74 18.58
C PHE A 146 2.47 -2.77 20.09
N GLU A 147 3.20 -3.77 20.56
CA GLU A 147 3.67 -3.83 21.94
C GLU A 147 4.77 -2.78 22.23
N LEU A 148 5.55 -2.42 21.21
CA LEU A 148 6.56 -1.38 21.31
C LEU A 148 5.92 0.03 21.24
N PRO A 149 5.84 0.80 22.35
CA PRO A 149 5.17 2.10 22.37
C PRO A 149 5.78 3.11 21.39
N ASP A 150 7.10 3.05 21.22
CA ASP A 150 7.81 3.93 20.29
C ASP A 150 7.40 3.69 18.83
N LEU A 151 7.12 2.43 18.45
CA LEU A 151 6.62 2.12 17.10
C LEU A 151 5.20 2.64 16.88
N ASN A 152 4.31 2.54 17.89
CA ASN A 152 2.99 3.14 17.82
C ASN A 152 3.07 4.66 17.60
N SER A 153 3.98 5.34 18.30
CA SER A 153 4.22 6.78 18.13
C SER A 153 4.72 7.11 16.72
N ARG A 154 5.56 6.24 16.14
CA ARG A 154 6.06 6.41 14.76
C ARG A 154 4.98 6.20 13.71
N ALA A 155 4.05 5.26 13.93
CA ALA A 155 2.97 4.97 12.99
C ALA A 155 2.07 6.19 12.71
N VAL A 156 1.92 7.11 13.66
CA VAL A 156 1.07 8.31 13.54
C VAL A 156 1.83 9.60 13.17
N TRP A 157 3.08 9.51 12.75
CA TRP A 157 3.89 10.71 12.43
C TRP A 157 3.47 11.48 11.18
N GLY A 158 2.74 10.86 10.28
CA GLY A 158 2.21 11.45 9.06
C GLY A 158 0.69 11.40 9.00
N PRO A 159 0.11 11.85 7.89
CA PRO A 159 -1.32 11.73 7.65
C PRO A 159 -1.81 10.28 7.78
N VAL A 160 -2.94 10.10 8.44
CA VAL A 160 -3.61 8.82 8.63
C VAL A 160 -4.92 8.82 7.85
N TYR A 161 -5.05 7.93 6.89
CA TYR A 161 -6.25 7.79 6.07
C TYR A 161 -6.95 6.47 6.34
N LYS A 162 -8.26 6.55 6.51
CA LYS A 162 -9.14 5.38 6.58
C LYS A 162 -9.71 5.11 5.21
N LEU A 163 -9.49 3.89 4.69
CA LEU A 163 -10.24 3.39 3.55
C LEU A 163 -11.50 2.69 4.02
N THR A 164 -12.63 3.04 3.42
CA THR A 164 -13.92 2.43 3.74
C THR A 164 -14.33 1.45 2.64
N PRO A 165 -14.98 0.34 2.97
CA PRO A 165 -15.61 -0.50 1.96
C PRO A 165 -16.57 0.32 1.10
N LEU A 166 -16.73 -0.09 -0.14
CA LEU A 166 -17.73 0.50 -1.02
C LEU A 166 -19.12 0.33 -0.41
N ALA A 167 -19.90 1.40 -0.42
CA ALA A 167 -21.30 1.34 -0.03
C ALA A 167 -22.12 0.59 -1.13
N ASP A 168 -23.28 0.08 -0.75
CA ASP A 168 -24.11 -0.75 -1.64
C ASP A 168 -24.47 -0.05 -2.96
N ASP A 169 -24.70 1.26 -2.92
CA ASP A 169 -24.97 2.10 -4.09
C ASP A 169 -23.73 2.34 -4.99
N GLN A 170 -22.56 2.08 -4.48
CA GLN A 170 -21.28 2.21 -5.21
C GLN A 170 -20.84 0.89 -5.86
N LEU A 171 -21.33 -0.25 -5.36
CA LEU A 171 -20.90 -1.57 -5.84
C LEU A 171 -21.23 -1.78 -7.33
N GLU A 172 -22.39 -1.33 -7.77
CA GLU A 172 -22.81 -1.40 -9.18
C GLU A 172 -21.83 -0.61 -10.07
N ASN A 173 -21.56 0.62 -9.68
CA ASN A 173 -20.64 1.49 -10.41
C ASN A 173 -19.22 0.92 -10.44
N ALA A 174 -18.75 0.35 -9.32
CA ALA A 174 -17.45 -0.29 -9.25
C ALA A 174 -17.37 -1.52 -10.15
N LEU A 175 -18.40 -2.37 -10.18
CA LEU A 175 -18.45 -3.54 -11.04
C LEU A 175 -18.42 -3.15 -12.52
N CYS A 176 -19.24 -2.18 -12.93
CA CYS A 176 -19.24 -1.66 -14.30
C CYS A 176 -17.89 -1.02 -14.66
N PHE A 177 -17.27 -0.29 -13.75
CA PHE A 177 -15.94 0.29 -13.93
C PHE A 177 -14.89 -0.79 -14.18
N HIS A 178 -14.83 -1.83 -13.32
CA HIS A 178 -13.87 -2.92 -13.48
C HIS A 178 -14.11 -3.76 -14.74
N ALA A 179 -15.34 -3.95 -15.16
CA ALA A 179 -15.67 -4.58 -16.43
C ALA A 179 -15.13 -3.75 -17.60
N LYS A 180 -15.40 -2.44 -17.59
CA LYS A 180 -14.92 -1.51 -18.63
C LYS A 180 -13.41 -1.48 -18.74
N VAL A 181 -12.69 -1.48 -17.62
CA VAL A 181 -11.22 -1.57 -17.59
C VAL A 181 -10.71 -2.84 -18.27
N ARG A 182 -11.50 -3.94 -18.21
CA ARG A 182 -11.19 -5.22 -18.87
C ARG A 182 -11.73 -5.31 -20.31
N GLY A 183 -12.29 -4.22 -20.85
CA GLY A 183 -12.88 -4.20 -22.19
C GLY A 183 -14.24 -4.88 -22.31
N LEU A 184 -14.94 -5.06 -21.21
CA LEU A 184 -16.26 -5.69 -21.14
C LEU A 184 -17.35 -4.63 -20.88
N GLU A 185 -18.49 -4.81 -21.49
CA GLU A 185 -19.71 -4.04 -21.17
C GLU A 185 -20.70 -4.96 -20.47
N LEU A 186 -21.16 -4.56 -19.28
CA LEU A 186 -22.20 -5.27 -18.53
C LEU A 186 -23.55 -4.62 -18.76
N SER A 187 -24.56 -5.44 -19.06
CA SER A 187 -25.96 -4.96 -19.03
C SER A 187 -26.46 -4.87 -17.58
N ASP A 188 -27.49 -4.05 -17.36
CA ASP A 188 -28.10 -3.88 -16.03
C ASP A 188 -28.58 -5.22 -15.44
N GLU A 189 -29.09 -6.12 -16.31
CA GLU A 189 -29.54 -7.46 -15.90
C GLU A 189 -28.38 -8.31 -15.37
N VAL A 190 -27.23 -8.30 -16.07
CA VAL A 190 -26.02 -9.05 -15.69
C VAL A 190 -25.43 -8.46 -14.41
N THR A 191 -25.37 -7.14 -14.30
CA THR A 191 -24.88 -6.43 -13.12
C THR A 191 -25.71 -6.77 -11.89
N SER A 192 -27.03 -6.68 -11.98
CA SER A 192 -27.97 -7.05 -10.90
C SER A 192 -27.84 -8.51 -10.50
N TYR A 193 -27.68 -9.41 -11.47
CA TYR A 193 -27.50 -10.84 -11.21
C TYR A 193 -26.20 -11.10 -10.44
N LEU A 194 -25.09 -10.48 -10.87
CA LEU A 194 -23.79 -10.63 -10.20
C LEU A 194 -23.83 -10.11 -8.77
N LEU A 195 -24.36 -8.92 -8.53
CA LEU A 195 -24.48 -8.33 -7.19
C LEU A 195 -25.37 -9.14 -6.24
N THR A 196 -26.36 -9.87 -6.77
CA THR A 196 -27.24 -10.71 -5.96
C THR A 196 -26.59 -12.03 -5.55
N ARG A 197 -25.73 -12.60 -6.40
CA ARG A 197 -25.19 -13.97 -6.23
C ARG A 197 -23.79 -14.03 -5.62
N TYR A 198 -22.96 -13.03 -5.87
CA TYR A 198 -21.59 -13.05 -5.37
C TYR A 198 -21.48 -12.20 -4.11
N GLN A 199 -20.69 -12.68 -3.13
CA GLN A 199 -20.37 -11.91 -1.95
C GLN A 199 -19.81 -10.55 -2.40
N ARG A 200 -20.14 -9.49 -1.66
CA ARG A 200 -19.83 -8.07 -1.92
C ARG A 200 -18.34 -7.74 -1.95
N ASP A 201 -17.57 -8.56 -2.59
CA ASP A 201 -16.13 -8.51 -2.64
C ASP A 201 -15.69 -8.27 -4.10
N VAL A 202 -15.32 -7.05 -4.42
CA VAL A 202 -14.92 -6.65 -5.79
C VAL A 202 -13.47 -7.06 -6.10
N SER A 203 -12.81 -7.78 -5.20
CA SER A 203 -11.41 -8.20 -5.34
C SER A 203 -11.20 -9.52 -6.08
N THR A 204 -12.28 -10.16 -6.56
CA THR A 204 -12.21 -11.43 -7.31
C THR A 204 -12.25 -11.19 -8.85
#